data_53519d2cff2170b1d30e91f01fb36865
#
_entry.id   53519d2cff2170b1d30e91f01fb36865
#
_cell.length_a   1.000
_cell.length_b   1.000
_cell.length_c   1.000
_cell.angle_alpha   90.00
_cell.angle_beta   90.00
_cell.angle_gamma   90.00
#
_symmetry.space_group_name_H-M   'P 1'
#
loop_
_entity.id
_entity.type
_entity.pdbx_description
1 polymer ?
#
loop_
_entity_poly.entity_id
_entity_poly.type
_entity_poly.pdbx_seq_one_letter_code
_entity_poly.pdbx_strand_id
1 'polypeptide(L)'
;RYGKGLATSSINDTLFNSAANKCDEDVTPYSGGTAQNIFECHAVLDTGKALMTNVQILLSGMRGLLPYSQGVYGLIVEDEGSSVYIFTEDHIIGGIQIDGVQKKNRYNRVIATYINPDNNYQTDQIEYPPASSSEYTTYLTEDGNIPLEKKISLSTINNIYTAEDIAEIVLKRSRQGIVCSFNCTSEALQVSI
;
A
#
# COMPACT_ATOMS: atom_id res chain seq x y z
N ARG A 1 14.11 -11.67 -24.59
CA ARG A 1 14.32 -11.59 -23.12
C ARG A 1 14.84 -10.20 -22.81
N TYR A 2 13.97 -9.39 -22.28
CA TYR A 2 14.25 -7.99 -21.97
C TYR A 2 14.23 -7.85 -20.45
N GLY A 3 15.36 -7.98 -19.78
CA GLY A 3 15.46 -7.83 -18.35
C GLY A 3 16.86 -8.13 -17.84
N LYS A 4 17.17 -7.70 -16.63
CA LYS A 4 18.49 -7.83 -16.03
C LYS A 4 18.85 -9.28 -15.63
N GLY A 5 17.86 -10.21 -15.67
CA GLY A 5 18.05 -11.63 -15.39
C GLY A 5 18.73 -11.87 -14.04
N LEU A 6 17.99 -11.78 -12.95
CA LEU A 6 18.50 -12.22 -11.64
C LEU A 6 18.57 -13.75 -11.60
N ALA A 7 19.57 -14.28 -10.90
CA ALA A 7 19.60 -15.70 -10.59
C ALA A 7 18.42 -16.06 -9.68
N THR A 8 17.85 -17.26 -9.87
CA THR A 8 16.75 -17.75 -9.02
C THR A 8 17.12 -17.76 -7.53
N SER A 9 18.39 -18.01 -7.22
CA SER A 9 18.91 -17.96 -5.85
C SER A 9 18.85 -16.56 -5.19
N SER A 10 18.63 -15.51 -5.99
CA SER A 10 18.46 -14.13 -5.50
C SER A 10 16.99 -13.74 -5.28
N ILE A 11 16.08 -14.69 -5.41
CA ILE A 11 14.63 -14.47 -5.27
C ILE A 11 14.09 -15.43 -4.21
N ASN A 12 13.31 -14.92 -3.29
CA ASN A 12 12.60 -15.73 -2.30
C ASN A 12 11.25 -16.19 -2.88
N ASP A 13 11.25 -17.35 -3.52
CA ASP A 13 10.07 -17.91 -4.18
C ASP A 13 8.89 -18.08 -3.21
N THR A 14 9.15 -18.36 -1.93
CA THR A 14 8.10 -18.51 -0.92
C THR A 14 7.34 -17.20 -0.71
N LEU A 15 8.06 -16.08 -0.56
CA LEU A 15 7.43 -14.77 -0.38
C LEU A 15 6.72 -14.31 -1.66
N PHE A 16 7.31 -14.57 -2.84
CA PHE A 16 6.65 -14.25 -4.11
C PHE A 16 5.37 -15.05 -4.31
N ASN A 17 5.37 -16.35 -4.00
CA ASN A 17 4.17 -17.19 -4.10
C ASN A 17 3.10 -16.76 -3.08
N SER A 18 3.50 -16.40 -1.85
CA SER A 18 2.58 -15.88 -0.83
C SER A 18 1.93 -14.58 -1.30
N ALA A 19 2.72 -13.66 -1.86
CA ALA A 19 2.22 -12.40 -2.40
C ALA A 19 1.26 -12.63 -3.59
N ALA A 20 1.59 -13.57 -4.49
CA ALA A 20 0.73 -13.92 -5.61
C ALA A 20 -0.62 -14.49 -5.12
N ASN A 21 -0.58 -15.45 -4.19
CA ASN A 21 -1.81 -16.02 -3.60
C ASN A 21 -2.67 -14.94 -2.94
N LYS A 22 -2.04 -13.94 -2.29
CA LYS A 22 -2.77 -12.82 -1.68
C LYS A 22 -3.43 -11.94 -2.74
N CYS A 23 -2.77 -11.70 -3.87
CA CYS A 23 -3.36 -10.92 -4.96
C CYS A 23 -4.56 -11.64 -5.60
N ASP A 24 -4.53 -12.97 -5.62
CA ASP A 24 -5.57 -13.81 -6.23
C ASP A 24 -6.75 -14.10 -5.27
N GLU A 25 -6.72 -13.60 -4.03
CA GLU A 25 -7.85 -13.73 -3.12
C GLU A 25 -9.08 -13.00 -3.66
N ASP A 26 -10.23 -13.70 -3.67
CA ASP A 26 -11.50 -13.11 -4.06
C ASP A 26 -12.04 -12.17 -2.98
N VAL A 27 -12.37 -10.96 -3.37
CA VAL A 27 -13.06 -9.98 -2.53
C VAL A 27 -14.35 -9.52 -3.19
N THR A 28 -15.38 -9.32 -2.36
CA THR A 28 -16.59 -8.64 -2.81
C THR A 28 -16.45 -7.17 -2.43
N PRO A 29 -16.46 -6.25 -3.40
CA PRO A 29 -16.32 -4.83 -3.13
C PRO A 29 -17.39 -4.32 -2.18
N TYR A 30 -17.04 -3.42 -1.27
CA TYR A 30 -17.96 -2.84 -0.28
C TYR A 30 -19.14 -2.10 -0.93
N SER A 31 -18.92 -1.43 -2.04
CA SER A 31 -19.93 -0.68 -2.79
C SER A 31 -20.90 -1.56 -3.62
N GLY A 32 -20.76 -2.88 -3.52
CA GLY A 32 -21.57 -3.84 -4.27
C GLY A 32 -20.97 -4.11 -5.66
N GLY A 33 -20.81 -5.35 -5.99
CA GLY A 33 -20.23 -5.81 -7.25
C GLY A 33 -20.12 -7.33 -7.24
N THR A 34 -19.60 -7.89 -8.32
CA THR A 34 -19.20 -9.30 -8.36
C THR A 34 -17.87 -9.49 -7.64
N ALA A 35 -17.67 -10.68 -7.07
CA ALA A 35 -16.38 -11.06 -6.53
C ALA A 35 -15.27 -10.88 -7.58
N GLN A 36 -14.15 -10.34 -7.17
CA GLN A 36 -12.98 -10.06 -8.00
C GLN A 36 -11.70 -10.32 -7.20
N ASN A 37 -10.59 -10.49 -7.90
CA ASN A 37 -9.29 -10.58 -7.25
C ASN A 37 -8.98 -9.26 -6.51
N ILE A 38 -8.35 -9.36 -5.36
CA ILE A 38 -7.98 -8.18 -4.55
C ILE A 38 -7.11 -7.21 -5.34
N PHE A 39 -6.12 -7.73 -6.08
CA PHE A 39 -5.25 -6.93 -6.91
C PHE A 39 -5.10 -7.53 -8.30
N GLU A 40 -5.41 -6.73 -9.30
CA GLU A 40 -5.12 -6.99 -10.70
C GLU A 40 -4.19 -5.92 -11.26
N CYS A 41 -3.30 -6.29 -12.15
CA CYS A 41 -2.35 -5.36 -12.74
C CYS A 41 -2.54 -5.26 -14.25
N HIS A 42 -2.95 -4.08 -14.69
CA HIS A 42 -3.13 -3.75 -16.10
C HIS A 42 -2.10 -2.68 -16.49
N ALA A 43 -0.90 -3.11 -16.85
CA ALA A 43 0.20 -2.18 -17.12
C ALA A 43 0.89 -2.45 -18.47
N VAL A 44 1.29 -1.36 -19.11
CA VAL A 44 2.26 -1.38 -20.19
C VAL A 44 3.59 -0.88 -19.64
N LEU A 45 4.59 -1.76 -19.65
CA LEU A 45 5.93 -1.42 -19.18
C LEU A 45 6.75 -0.78 -20.28
N ASP A 46 7.28 0.40 -20.00
CA ASP A 46 8.19 1.11 -20.89
C ASP A 46 9.63 0.67 -20.61
N THR A 47 10.21 -0.06 -21.56
CA THR A 47 11.60 -0.53 -21.45
C THR A 47 12.65 0.58 -21.54
N GLY A 48 12.27 1.77 -21.95
CA GLY A 48 13.12 2.96 -21.93
C GLY A 48 13.29 3.59 -20.53
N LYS A 49 12.43 3.22 -19.57
CA LYS A 49 12.54 3.68 -18.19
C LYS A 49 13.48 2.80 -17.36
N ALA A 50 13.98 3.37 -16.27
CA ALA A 50 14.75 2.59 -15.31
C ALA A 50 13.94 1.40 -14.76
N LEU A 51 14.58 0.24 -14.60
CA LEU A 51 13.92 -0.98 -14.12
C LEU A 51 13.17 -0.73 -12.81
N MET A 52 13.78 -0.05 -11.85
CA MET A 52 13.18 0.20 -10.54
C MET A 52 11.91 1.08 -10.66
N THR A 53 11.86 2.00 -11.61
CA THR A 53 10.66 2.81 -11.87
C THR A 53 9.49 1.92 -12.32
N ASN A 54 9.75 0.98 -13.22
CA ASN A 54 8.73 0.02 -13.64
C ASN A 54 8.30 -0.91 -12.49
N VAL A 55 9.25 -1.35 -11.66
CA VAL A 55 8.95 -2.15 -10.47
C VAL A 55 8.07 -1.36 -9.50
N GLN A 56 8.40 -0.12 -9.22
CA GLN A 56 7.59 0.75 -8.34
C GLN A 56 6.17 0.96 -8.86
N ILE A 57 6.00 1.09 -10.18
CA ILE A 57 4.67 1.19 -10.80
C ILE A 57 3.85 -0.08 -10.50
N LEU A 58 4.46 -1.27 -10.68
CA LEU A 58 3.79 -2.54 -10.38
C LEU A 58 3.45 -2.68 -8.89
N LEU A 59 4.41 -2.37 -8.02
CA LEU A 59 4.23 -2.44 -6.57
C LEU A 59 3.12 -1.51 -6.07
N SER A 60 2.98 -0.33 -6.68
CA SER A 60 1.94 0.63 -6.29
C SER A 60 0.53 0.10 -6.54
N GLY A 61 0.33 -0.75 -7.55
CA GLY A 61 -0.96 -1.34 -7.88
C GLY A 61 -1.41 -2.45 -6.93
N MET A 62 -0.47 -3.06 -6.20
CA MET A 62 -0.75 -4.15 -5.25
C MET A 62 -0.36 -3.80 -3.81
N ARG A 63 -0.02 -2.55 -3.51
CA ARG A 63 0.54 -2.13 -2.21
C ARG A 63 1.73 -2.99 -1.79
N GLY A 64 2.53 -3.39 -2.79
CA GLY A 64 3.64 -4.30 -2.61
C GLY A 64 4.90 -3.62 -2.09
N LEU A 65 5.67 -4.36 -1.32
CA LEU A 65 7.02 -4.02 -0.90
C LEU A 65 8.00 -5.06 -1.47
N LEU A 66 9.16 -4.59 -1.91
CA LEU A 66 10.22 -5.45 -2.43
C LEU A 66 11.48 -5.33 -1.55
N PRO A 67 11.47 -5.92 -0.33
CA PRO A 67 12.63 -5.90 0.54
C PRO A 67 13.79 -6.71 -0.06
N TYR A 68 15.00 -6.22 0.16
CA TYR A 68 16.22 -6.94 -0.10
C TYR A 68 16.92 -7.25 1.22
N SER A 69 16.94 -8.51 1.61
CA SER A 69 17.51 -8.95 2.87
C SER A 69 18.36 -10.21 2.65
N GLN A 70 19.52 -10.26 3.28
CA GLN A 70 20.44 -11.40 3.22
C GLN A 70 20.82 -11.85 1.80
N GLY A 71 20.88 -10.92 0.85
CA GLY A 71 21.23 -11.22 -0.54
C GLY A 71 20.07 -11.65 -1.44
N VAL A 72 18.82 -11.68 -0.92
CA VAL A 72 17.64 -12.18 -1.60
C VAL A 72 16.54 -11.12 -1.63
N TYR A 73 15.86 -11.01 -2.76
CA TYR A 73 14.63 -10.18 -2.90
C TYR A 73 13.41 -10.97 -2.44
N GLY A 74 12.60 -10.37 -1.57
CA GLY A 74 11.28 -10.84 -1.23
C GLY A 74 10.21 -9.95 -1.84
N LEU A 75 9.00 -10.46 -2.04
CA LEU A 75 7.83 -9.68 -2.39
C LEU A 75 6.80 -9.84 -1.26
N ILE A 76 6.32 -8.72 -0.75
CA ILE A 76 5.34 -8.71 0.34
C ILE A 76 4.20 -7.80 -0.08
N VAL A 77 2.98 -8.27 0.02
CA VAL A 77 1.76 -7.48 -0.09
C VAL A 77 1.36 -7.04 1.30
N GLU A 78 1.09 -5.74 1.47
CA GLU A 78 0.68 -5.20 2.74
C GLU A 78 -0.74 -5.66 3.08
N ASP A 79 -0.88 -6.39 4.18
CA ASP A 79 -2.14 -6.94 4.66
C ASP A 79 -2.23 -6.86 6.18
N GLU A 80 -3.44 -7.01 6.71
CA GLU A 80 -3.64 -7.17 8.15
C GLU A 80 -3.19 -8.57 8.57
N GLY A 81 -2.19 -8.65 9.42
CA GLY A 81 -1.65 -9.90 9.94
C GLY A 81 -1.65 -9.96 11.46
N SER A 82 -1.54 -11.17 11.99
CA SER A 82 -1.28 -11.35 13.40
C SER A 82 0.12 -10.87 13.76
N SER A 83 0.31 -10.38 14.99
CA SER A 83 1.62 -10.02 15.49
C SER A 83 2.59 -11.20 15.39
N VAL A 84 3.69 -11.04 14.69
CA VAL A 84 4.73 -12.07 14.52
C VAL A 84 5.75 -12.08 15.66
N TYR A 85 5.88 -10.97 16.39
CA TYR A 85 6.82 -10.84 17.48
C TYR A 85 6.36 -9.78 18.49
N ILE A 86 6.66 -10.01 19.77
CA ILE A 86 6.36 -9.07 20.85
C ILE A 86 7.68 -8.58 21.42
N PHE A 87 7.98 -7.29 21.25
CA PHE A 87 9.11 -6.66 21.89
C PHE A 87 8.76 -6.35 23.36
N THR A 88 9.60 -6.83 24.28
CA THR A 88 9.54 -6.50 25.71
C THR A 88 10.64 -5.50 26.07
N GLU A 89 10.62 -4.99 27.29
CA GLU A 89 11.64 -4.06 27.78
C GLU A 89 13.05 -4.65 27.68
N ASP A 90 13.21 -5.97 27.81
CA ASP A 90 14.49 -6.68 27.70
C ASP A 90 15.09 -6.62 26.29
N HIS A 91 14.25 -6.43 25.27
CA HIS A 91 14.65 -6.36 23.87
C HIS A 91 14.99 -4.91 23.43
N ILE A 92 14.61 -3.91 24.24
CA ILE A 92 14.71 -2.49 23.89
C ILE A 92 15.96 -1.89 24.54
N ILE A 93 16.81 -1.27 23.74
CA ILE A 93 18.02 -0.58 24.21
C ILE A 93 17.74 0.92 24.26
N GLY A 94 17.77 1.49 25.47
CA GLY A 94 17.54 2.91 25.69
C GLY A 94 16.06 3.28 25.78
N GLY A 95 15.69 4.43 25.24
CA GLY A 95 14.31 4.95 25.31
C GLY A 95 13.49 4.65 24.06
N ILE A 96 12.16 4.69 24.22
CA ILE A 96 11.22 4.67 23.12
C ILE A 96 10.88 6.11 22.76
N GLN A 97 11.08 6.47 21.50
CA GLN A 97 10.63 7.75 20.95
C GLN A 97 9.25 7.56 20.31
N ILE A 98 8.30 8.37 20.74
CA ILE A 98 6.93 8.37 20.19
C ILE A 98 6.71 9.70 19.49
N ASP A 99 6.55 9.64 18.17
CA ASP A 99 6.29 10.80 17.33
C ASP A 99 4.83 10.78 16.85
N GLY A 100 4.16 11.93 16.95
CA GLY A 100 2.85 12.11 16.34
C GLY A 100 2.98 12.46 14.85
N VAL A 101 1.98 12.09 14.06
CA VAL A 101 1.94 12.51 12.64
C VAL A 101 1.82 14.02 12.55
N GLN A 102 2.70 14.60 11.76
CA GLN A 102 2.62 16.02 11.43
C GLN A 102 1.31 16.29 10.66
N LYS A 103 0.62 17.39 10.98
CA LYS A 103 -0.64 17.77 10.31
C LYS A 103 -0.58 17.75 8.78
N LYS A 104 0.59 18.03 8.19
CA LYS A 104 0.80 18.00 6.73
C LYS A 104 0.70 16.61 6.11
N ASN A 105 0.82 15.54 6.91
CA ASN A 105 0.75 14.15 6.47
C ASN A 105 -0.59 13.49 6.82
N ARG A 106 -1.51 14.23 7.44
CA ARG A 106 -2.85 13.79 7.77
C ARG A 106 -3.82 14.30 6.71
N TYR A 107 -4.64 13.41 6.19
CA TYR A 107 -5.62 13.73 5.16
C TYR A 107 -7.03 13.45 5.67
N ASN A 108 -8.02 14.15 5.11
CA ASN A 108 -9.44 13.88 5.31
C ASN A 108 -10.14 13.45 4.02
N ARG A 109 -9.44 13.51 2.89
CA ARG A 109 -9.89 12.99 1.61
C ARG A 109 -8.70 12.53 0.77
N VAL A 110 -8.87 11.42 0.07
CA VAL A 110 -7.94 10.95 -0.95
C VAL A 110 -8.66 10.94 -2.29
N ILE A 111 -8.01 11.49 -3.31
CA ILE A 111 -8.48 11.50 -4.69
C ILE A 111 -7.56 10.56 -5.47
N ALA A 112 -8.10 9.42 -5.90
CA ALA A 112 -7.35 8.46 -6.70
C ALA A 112 -7.75 8.57 -8.17
N THR A 113 -6.74 8.70 -9.03
CA THR A 113 -6.91 8.67 -10.50
C THR A 113 -6.55 7.29 -11.00
N TYR A 114 -7.45 6.66 -11.75
CA TYR A 114 -7.29 5.31 -12.31
C TYR A 114 -7.65 5.31 -13.80
N ILE A 115 -7.47 4.18 -14.49
CA ILE A 115 -7.84 4.00 -15.90
C ILE A 115 -9.23 3.37 -15.96
N ASN A 116 -10.22 4.05 -16.53
CA ASN A 116 -11.58 3.55 -16.59
C ASN A 116 -11.87 2.86 -17.95
N PRO A 117 -12.07 1.51 -18.00
CA PRO A 117 -12.39 0.80 -19.22
C PRO A 117 -13.73 1.24 -19.85
N ASP A 118 -14.71 1.58 -19.01
CA ASP A 118 -16.05 2.00 -19.47
C ASP A 118 -16.02 3.39 -20.12
N ASN A 119 -14.97 4.15 -19.85
CA ASN A 119 -14.72 5.46 -20.46
C ASN A 119 -13.57 5.41 -21.50
N ASN A 120 -13.58 4.41 -22.37
CA ASN A 120 -12.59 4.22 -23.41
C ASN A 120 -11.12 4.26 -22.91
N TYR A 121 -10.86 3.68 -21.73
CA TYR A 121 -9.54 3.68 -21.07
C TYR A 121 -8.97 5.08 -20.81
N GLN A 122 -9.85 6.07 -20.67
CA GLN A 122 -9.45 7.40 -20.21
C GLN A 122 -9.24 7.36 -18.69
N THR A 123 -8.48 8.33 -18.22
CA THR A 123 -8.30 8.53 -16.78
C THR A 123 -9.59 9.03 -16.15
N ASP A 124 -9.97 8.45 -15.04
CA ASP A 124 -11.10 8.84 -14.21
C ASP A 124 -10.66 9.00 -12.76
N GLN A 125 -11.50 9.58 -11.91
CA GLN A 125 -11.16 9.87 -10.53
C GLN A 125 -12.24 9.36 -9.59
N ILE A 126 -11.80 8.81 -8.47
CA ILE A 126 -12.66 8.52 -7.32
C ILE A 126 -12.19 9.34 -6.11
N GLU A 127 -13.13 9.61 -5.22
CA GLU A 127 -12.87 10.35 -3.98
C GLU A 127 -13.27 9.47 -2.80
N TYR A 128 -12.35 9.28 -1.86
CA TYR A 128 -12.63 8.57 -0.62
C TYR A 128 -12.24 9.41 0.61
N PRO A 129 -13.12 9.57 1.63
CA PRO A 129 -14.55 9.23 1.59
C PRO A 129 -15.31 10.12 0.60
N PRO A 130 -16.47 9.65 0.08
CA PRO A 130 -17.33 10.49 -0.75
C PRO A 130 -17.73 11.78 -0.02
N ALA A 131 -17.84 12.90 -0.75
CA ALA A 131 -18.15 14.21 -0.18
C ALA A 131 -19.48 14.23 0.61
N SER A 132 -20.41 13.37 0.26
CA SER A 132 -21.74 13.23 0.91
C SER A 132 -21.73 12.32 2.13
N SER A 133 -20.62 11.66 2.45
CA SER A 133 -20.54 10.68 3.54
C SER A 133 -20.43 11.35 4.91
N SER A 134 -20.97 10.68 5.93
CA SER A 134 -20.81 11.08 7.33
C SER A 134 -19.35 10.97 7.77
N GLU A 135 -18.61 10.02 7.20
CA GLU A 135 -17.19 9.82 7.48
C GLU A 135 -16.35 11.05 7.07
N TYR A 136 -16.59 11.58 5.87
CA TYR A 136 -15.92 12.81 5.42
C TYR A 136 -16.25 13.99 6.34
N THR A 137 -17.51 14.15 6.72
CA THR A 137 -17.93 15.22 7.63
C THR A 137 -17.25 15.10 8.99
N THR A 138 -17.11 13.89 9.51
CA THR A 138 -16.42 13.62 10.78
C THR A 138 -14.94 14.01 10.68
N TYR A 139 -14.24 13.53 9.66
CA TYR A 139 -12.82 13.85 9.47
C TYR A 139 -12.58 15.33 9.22
N LEU A 140 -13.46 15.98 8.48
CA LEU A 140 -13.36 17.41 8.22
C LEU A 140 -13.53 18.23 9.53
N THR A 141 -14.47 17.83 10.38
CA THR A 141 -14.71 18.47 11.69
C THR A 141 -13.51 18.29 12.62
N GLU A 142 -12.94 17.08 12.69
CA GLU A 142 -11.74 16.78 13.49
C GLU A 142 -10.53 17.60 13.04
N ASP A 143 -10.44 17.92 11.76
CA ASP A 143 -9.35 18.69 11.17
C ASP A 143 -9.64 20.21 11.13
N GLY A 144 -10.68 20.66 11.89
CA GLY A 144 -11.03 22.08 12.03
C GLY A 144 -11.71 22.67 10.80
N ASN A 145 -12.44 21.86 10.05
CA ASN A 145 -13.13 22.19 8.78
C ASN A 145 -12.16 22.65 7.66
N ILE A 146 -10.92 22.16 7.70
CA ILE A 146 -9.92 22.45 6.67
C ILE A 146 -9.84 21.22 5.75
N PRO A 147 -10.11 21.36 4.42
CA PRO A 147 -9.90 20.28 3.47
C PRO A 147 -8.41 19.92 3.36
N LEU A 148 -8.07 18.68 3.70
CA LEU A 148 -6.73 18.12 3.59
C LEU A 148 -6.77 16.97 2.59
N GLU A 149 -6.51 17.29 1.32
CA GLU A 149 -6.65 16.35 0.22
C GLU A 149 -5.31 15.76 -0.20
N LYS A 150 -5.30 14.46 -0.46
CA LYS A 150 -4.17 13.73 -1.09
C LYS A 150 -4.58 13.22 -2.45
N LYS A 151 -3.79 13.57 -3.47
CA LYS A 151 -3.95 13.00 -4.81
C LYS A 151 -2.97 11.87 -5.04
N ILE A 152 -3.47 10.73 -5.53
CA ILE A 152 -2.67 9.57 -5.92
C ILE A 152 -3.01 9.17 -7.35
N SER A 153 -2.04 8.60 -8.07
CA SER A 153 -2.22 8.13 -9.43
C SER A 153 -1.96 6.62 -9.50
N LEU A 154 -2.96 5.88 -9.92
CA LEU A 154 -2.98 4.42 -10.00
C LEU A 154 -3.02 4.01 -11.48
N SER A 155 -1.91 4.15 -12.19
CA SER A 155 -1.82 3.91 -13.64
C SER A 155 -1.92 2.44 -14.05
N THR A 156 -1.86 1.52 -13.09
CA THR A 156 -1.96 0.07 -13.32
C THR A 156 -3.33 -0.49 -12.95
N ILE A 157 -4.20 0.34 -12.39
CA ILE A 157 -5.53 -0.06 -11.94
C ILE A 157 -6.57 0.40 -12.96
N ASN A 158 -7.42 -0.53 -13.37
CA ASN A 158 -8.55 -0.27 -14.25
C ASN A 158 -9.90 -0.56 -13.60
N ASN A 159 -9.91 -0.84 -12.31
CA ASN A 159 -11.09 -1.17 -11.53
C ASN A 159 -11.35 -0.09 -10.48
N ILE A 160 -12.57 0.45 -10.48
CA ILE A 160 -12.99 1.50 -9.56
C ILE A 160 -12.92 1.04 -8.09
N TYR A 161 -13.30 -0.20 -7.82
CA TYR A 161 -13.34 -0.74 -6.45
C TYR A 161 -11.94 -0.91 -5.85
N THR A 162 -11.00 -1.41 -6.66
CA THR A 162 -9.59 -1.50 -6.23
C THR A 162 -8.99 -0.12 -5.99
N ALA A 163 -9.35 0.87 -6.83
CA ALA A 163 -8.90 2.24 -6.65
C ALA A 163 -9.48 2.86 -5.37
N GLU A 164 -10.74 2.56 -5.03
CA GLU A 164 -11.42 3.00 -3.82
C GLU A 164 -10.78 2.39 -2.57
N ASP A 165 -10.53 1.08 -2.57
CA ASP A 165 -9.87 0.36 -1.47
C ASP A 165 -8.47 0.91 -1.18
N ILE A 166 -7.66 1.14 -2.22
CA ILE A 166 -6.34 1.75 -2.07
C ILE A 166 -6.45 3.17 -1.48
N ALA A 167 -7.43 3.96 -1.95
CA ALA A 167 -7.64 5.31 -1.44
C ALA A 167 -8.06 5.31 0.04
N GLU A 168 -8.94 4.37 0.44
CA GLU A 168 -9.36 4.16 1.82
C GLU A 168 -8.18 3.85 2.73
N ILE A 169 -7.33 2.92 2.33
CA ILE A 169 -6.17 2.51 3.13
C ILE A 169 -5.16 3.65 3.26
N VAL A 170 -4.88 4.37 2.18
CA VAL A 170 -4.00 5.56 2.22
C VAL A 170 -4.55 6.60 3.19
N LEU A 171 -5.87 6.83 3.19
CA LEU A 171 -6.52 7.74 4.12
C LEU A 171 -6.39 7.25 5.56
N LYS A 172 -6.85 6.04 5.87
CA LYS A 172 -6.81 5.45 7.22
C LYS A 172 -5.40 5.45 7.78
N ARG A 173 -4.42 5.09 6.98
CA ARG A 173 -3.01 5.10 7.37
C ARG A 173 -2.51 6.51 7.74
N SER A 174 -2.92 7.53 6.99
CA SER A 174 -2.56 8.92 7.31
C SER A 174 -3.12 9.38 8.64
N ARG A 175 -4.20 8.76 9.12
CA ARG A 175 -4.90 9.12 10.36
C ARG A 175 -4.48 8.27 11.58
N GLN A 176 -3.81 7.14 11.40
CA GLN A 176 -3.32 6.29 12.50
C GLN A 176 -2.21 6.93 13.34
N GLY A 177 -1.53 7.87 12.82
CA GLY A 177 -0.90 9.01 13.46
C GLY A 177 0.18 8.82 14.53
N ILE A 178 0.65 7.61 14.84
CA ILE A 178 1.71 7.40 15.84
C ILE A 178 2.85 6.58 15.23
N VAL A 179 4.06 7.12 15.33
CA VAL A 179 5.29 6.41 14.95
C VAL A 179 6.11 6.17 16.21
N CYS A 180 6.38 4.91 16.52
CA CYS A 180 7.25 4.52 17.62
C CYS A 180 8.61 4.10 17.06
N SER A 181 9.67 4.73 17.55
CA SER A 181 11.05 4.43 17.17
C SER A 181 11.85 4.03 18.40
N PHE A 182 12.53 2.91 18.34
CA PHE A 182 13.36 2.41 19.42
C PHE A 182 14.49 1.53 18.86
N ASN A 183 15.58 1.41 19.64
CA ASN A 183 16.68 0.51 19.30
C ASN A 183 16.44 -0.85 19.95
N CYS A 184 16.73 -1.92 19.22
CA CYS A 184 16.57 -3.28 19.71
C CYS A 184 17.91 -4.01 19.83
N THR A 185 17.89 -5.08 20.64
CA THR A 185 18.95 -6.09 20.66
C THR A 185 19.00 -6.85 19.32
N SER A 186 20.03 -7.67 19.12
CA SER A 186 20.17 -8.49 17.90
C SER A 186 19.02 -9.49 17.69
N GLU A 187 18.19 -9.76 18.71
CA GLU A 187 16.99 -10.60 18.60
C GLU A 187 15.95 -10.02 17.64
N ALA A 188 15.96 -8.70 17.46
CA ALA A 188 15.11 -8.05 16.47
C ALA A 188 15.38 -8.52 15.02
N LEU A 189 16.54 -9.08 14.73
CA LEU A 189 16.85 -9.67 13.42
C LEU A 189 16.04 -10.94 13.11
N GLN A 190 15.36 -11.51 14.10
CA GLN A 190 14.44 -12.64 13.90
C GLN A 190 13.12 -12.16 13.26
N VAL A 191 12.79 -10.87 13.40
CA VAL A 191 11.64 -10.25 12.74
C VAL A 191 12.07 -9.86 11.33
N SER A 192 11.92 -10.79 10.38
CA SER A 192 12.08 -10.45 8.97
C SER A 192 10.79 -9.82 8.46
N ILE A 193 10.95 -8.69 7.80
CA ILE A 193 9.89 -8.07 7.00
C ILE A 193 9.67 -8.91 5.77
#